data_17269cef3d09d65c8e48c009967241a4
#
_entry.id   17269cef3d09d65c8e48c009967241a4
#
_cell.length_a   1.000
_cell.length_b   1.000
_cell.length_c   1.000
_cell.angle_alpha   90.00
_cell.angle_beta   90.00
_cell.angle_gamma   90.00
#
_symmetry.space_group_name_H-M   'P 1'
#
loop_
_entity.id
_entity.type
_entity.pdbx_description
1 polymer ?
#
loop_
_entity_poly.entity_id
_entity_poly.type
_entity_poly.pdbx_seq_one_letter_code
_entity_poly.pdbx_strand_id
1 'polypeptide(L)'
;MPYYVYILTNYKNTVFYTGITNNLLRRVYEHKTKLVEGFTKKYNVGKLVYFEEFSDVRDALEREKQVKDYRREKKLLLINKTNPELKEIIID
;
A
#
# COMPACT_ATOMS: atom_id res chain seq x y z
N MET A 1 -14.40 5.44 -12.30
CA MET A 1 -13.88 5.40 -10.93
C MET A 1 -12.44 4.90 -10.91
N PRO A 2 -11.53 5.58 -10.23
CA PRO A 2 -10.15 5.11 -10.18
C PRO A 2 -10.00 3.91 -9.24
N TYR A 3 -8.94 3.17 -9.50
CA TYR A 3 -8.50 2.07 -8.65
C TYR A 3 -7.06 2.34 -8.25
N TYR A 4 -6.68 1.89 -7.07
CA TYR A 4 -5.34 2.16 -6.53
C TYR A 4 -4.69 0.86 -6.11
N VAL A 5 -3.42 0.70 -6.49
CA VAL A 5 -2.52 -0.29 -5.90
C VAL A 5 -1.68 0.47 -4.89
N TYR A 6 -1.62 -0.02 -3.66
CA TYR A 6 -0.96 0.71 -2.59
C TYR A 6 -0.04 -0.20 -1.78
N ILE A 7 0.95 0.41 -1.14
CA ILE A 7 1.84 -0.29 -0.21
C ILE A 7 1.78 0.43 1.13
N LEU A 8 1.51 -0.35 2.18
CA LEU A 8 1.54 0.12 3.56
C LEU A 8 2.73 -0.51 4.27
N THR A 9 3.19 0.16 5.33
CA THR A 9 4.23 -0.39 6.19
C THR A 9 3.93 -0.01 7.64
N ASN A 10 4.69 -0.57 8.58
CA ASN A 10 4.65 -0.18 9.99
C ASN A 10 5.62 0.98 10.22
N TYR A 11 5.60 1.56 11.42
CA TYR A 11 6.45 2.71 11.73
C TYR A 11 7.95 2.40 11.65
N LYS A 12 8.34 1.14 11.85
CA LYS A 12 9.75 0.73 11.76
C LYS A 12 10.18 0.36 10.34
N ASN A 13 9.25 0.40 9.38
CA ASN A 13 9.50 0.06 7.98
C ASN A 13 10.06 -1.36 7.81
N THR A 14 9.59 -2.29 8.62
CA THR A 14 10.08 -3.67 8.63
C THR A 14 9.12 -4.64 7.96
N VAL A 15 7.84 -4.28 7.81
CA VAL A 15 6.81 -5.15 7.24
C VAL A 15 6.04 -4.36 6.18
N PHE A 16 5.82 -4.97 5.02
CA PHE A 16 5.13 -4.32 3.90
C PHE A 16 3.88 -5.10 3.51
N TYR A 17 2.81 -4.38 3.20
CA TYR A 17 1.56 -4.95 2.73
C TYR A 17 1.15 -4.26 1.43
N THR A 18 0.84 -5.06 0.40
CA THR A 18 0.37 -4.57 -0.89
C THR A 18 -1.12 -4.89 -1.03
N GLY A 19 -1.90 -3.89 -1.44
CA GLY A 19 -3.33 -4.06 -1.62
C GLY A 19 -3.87 -3.28 -2.81
N ILE A 20 -5.15 -3.46 -3.06
CA ILE A 20 -5.88 -2.78 -4.12
C ILE A 20 -7.21 -2.26 -3.54
N THR A 21 -7.62 -1.08 -3.98
CA THR A 21 -8.89 -0.48 -3.51
C THR A 21 -9.40 0.51 -4.55
N ASN A 22 -10.69 0.80 -4.51
CA ASN A 22 -11.28 1.89 -5.26
C ASN A 22 -11.50 3.14 -4.40
N ASN A 23 -11.10 3.09 -3.13
CA ASN A 23 -11.22 4.22 -2.21
C ASN A 23 -10.02 4.22 -1.26
N LEU A 24 -8.96 4.89 -1.68
CA LEU A 24 -7.68 4.86 -0.97
C LEU A 24 -7.79 5.47 0.43
N LEU A 25 -8.45 6.60 0.56
CA LEU A 25 -8.61 7.28 1.85
C LEU A 25 -9.29 6.39 2.87
N ARG A 26 -10.43 5.80 2.49
CA ARG A 26 -11.18 4.91 3.38
C ARG A 26 -10.35 3.67 3.75
N ARG A 27 -9.68 3.08 2.78
CA ARG A 27 -8.92 1.85 3.01
C ARG A 27 -7.74 2.07 3.95
N VAL A 28 -7.02 3.17 3.77
CA VAL A 28 -5.92 3.53 4.66
C VAL A 28 -6.44 3.76 6.08
N TYR A 29 -7.57 4.45 6.21
CA TYR A 29 -8.21 4.67 7.50
C TYR A 29 -8.56 3.34 8.18
N GLU A 30 -9.14 2.40 7.43
CA GLU A 30 -9.51 1.09 7.95
C GLU A 30 -8.30 0.32 8.47
N HIS A 31 -7.18 0.36 7.76
CA HIS A 31 -5.95 -0.28 8.21
C HIS A 31 -5.39 0.40 9.45
N LYS A 32 -5.37 1.73 9.48
CA LYS A 32 -4.86 2.48 10.64
C LYS A 32 -5.65 2.21 11.91
N THR A 33 -6.97 2.10 11.78
CA THR A 33 -7.84 1.87 12.92
C THR A 33 -8.02 0.39 13.23
N LYS A 34 -7.31 -0.48 12.49
CA LYS A 34 -7.30 -1.93 12.69
C LYS A 34 -8.67 -2.57 12.48
N LEU A 35 -9.49 -1.97 11.61
CA LEU A 35 -10.78 -2.53 11.23
C LEU A 35 -10.65 -3.70 10.27
N VAL A 36 -9.49 -3.80 9.57
CA VAL A 36 -9.21 -4.91 8.67
C VAL A 36 -8.52 -6.00 9.47
N GLU A 37 -9.12 -7.18 9.51
CA GLU A 37 -8.55 -8.34 10.20
C GLU A 37 -7.35 -8.90 9.43
N GLY A 38 -6.47 -9.60 10.15
CA GLY A 38 -5.37 -10.35 9.58
C GLY A 38 -4.03 -9.65 9.67
N PHE A 39 -3.27 -9.69 8.57
CA PHE A 39 -1.87 -9.30 8.53
C PHE A 39 -1.62 -7.85 9.02
N THR A 40 -2.37 -6.88 8.48
CA THR A 40 -2.12 -5.47 8.81
C THR A 40 -2.44 -5.14 10.26
N LYS A 41 -3.48 -5.76 10.82
CA LYS A 41 -3.83 -5.60 12.23
C LYS A 41 -2.75 -6.21 13.13
N LYS A 42 -2.32 -7.43 12.79
CA LYS A 42 -1.34 -8.17 13.58
C LYS A 42 0.00 -7.44 13.68
N TYR A 43 0.45 -6.83 12.58
CA TYR A 43 1.78 -6.22 12.50
C TYR A 43 1.75 -4.70 12.55
N ASN A 44 0.62 -4.09 12.90
CA ASN A 44 0.46 -2.63 13.00
C ASN A 44 0.82 -1.91 11.71
N VAL A 45 0.39 -2.44 10.57
CA VAL A 45 0.70 -1.88 9.25
C VAL A 45 -0.43 -0.92 8.86
N GLY A 46 -0.13 0.37 8.85
CA GLY A 46 -1.13 1.40 8.53
C GLY A 46 -0.54 2.66 7.92
N LYS A 47 0.77 2.69 7.72
CA LYS A 47 1.45 3.86 7.15
C LYS A 47 1.53 3.72 5.64
N LEU A 48 0.84 4.59 4.90
CA LEU A 48 0.86 4.58 3.43
C LEU A 48 2.19 5.17 2.95
N VAL A 49 2.94 4.41 2.15
CA VAL A 49 4.23 4.86 1.63
C VAL A 49 4.31 4.87 0.10
N TYR A 50 3.32 4.31 -0.59
CA TYR A 50 3.32 4.24 -2.04
C TYR A 50 1.93 3.95 -2.58
N PHE A 51 1.57 4.53 -3.72
CA PHE A 51 0.37 4.11 -4.45
C PHE A 51 0.48 4.46 -5.94
N GLU A 52 -0.28 3.73 -6.75
CA GLU A 52 -0.44 3.96 -8.19
C GLU A 52 -1.93 4.00 -8.49
N GLU A 53 -2.32 4.88 -9.39
CA GLU A 53 -3.73 5.01 -9.80
C GLU A 53 -3.94 4.38 -11.17
N PHE A 54 -5.08 3.71 -11.32
CA PHE A 54 -5.50 3.05 -12.56
C PHE A 54 -6.95 3.39 -12.87
N SER A 55 -7.28 3.55 -14.15
CA SER A 55 -8.66 3.75 -14.58
C SER A 55 -9.38 2.42 -14.84
N ASP A 56 -8.64 1.36 -15.13
CA ASP A 56 -9.19 0.03 -15.44
C ASP A 56 -8.84 -0.95 -14.31
N VAL A 57 -9.87 -1.61 -13.78
CA VAL A 57 -9.69 -2.55 -12.66
C VAL A 57 -8.80 -3.73 -13.03
N ARG A 58 -8.81 -4.17 -14.29
CA ARG A 58 -7.97 -5.29 -14.72
C ARG A 58 -6.50 -4.94 -14.67
N ASP A 59 -6.14 -3.71 -15.09
CA ASP A 59 -4.76 -3.23 -15.00
C ASP A 59 -4.33 -3.12 -13.55
N ALA A 60 -5.21 -2.63 -12.68
CA ALA A 60 -4.92 -2.52 -11.25
C ALA A 60 -4.71 -3.88 -10.61
N LEU A 61 -5.57 -4.86 -10.93
CA LEU A 61 -5.44 -6.22 -10.39
C LEU A 61 -4.14 -6.89 -10.83
N GLU A 62 -3.79 -6.73 -12.09
CA GLU A 62 -2.55 -7.27 -12.64
C GLU A 62 -1.33 -6.65 -11.96
N ARG A 63 -1.36 -5.33 -11.77
CA ARG A 63 -0.26 -4.62 -11.10
C ARG A 63 -0.15 -5.01 -9.63
N GLU A 64 -1.27 -5.13 -8.93
CA GLU A 64 -1.28 -5.53 -7.53
C GLU A 64 -0.65 -6.91 -7.36
N LYS A 65 -1.00 -7.85 -8.24
CA LYS A 65 -0.44 -9.18 -8.22
C LYS A 65 1.08 -9.16 -8.47
N GLN A 66 1.51 -8.35 -9.44
CA GLN A 66 2.92 -8.18 -9.76
C GLN A 66 3.72 -7.65 -8.57
N VAL A 67 3.24 -6.55 -7.97
CA VAL A 67 3.92 -5.90 -6.85
C VAL A 67 3.90 -6.79 -5.61
N LYS A 68 2.82 -7.52 -5.40
CA LYS A 68 2.69 -8.45 -4.27
C LYS A 68 3.77 -9.53 -4.32
N ASP A 69 4.16 -9.96 -5.52
CA ASP A 69 5.20 -10.98 -5.71
C ASP A 69 6.61 -10.43 -5.61
N TYR A 70 6.79 -9.12 -5.55
CA TYR A 70 8.11 -8.52 -5.42
C TYR A 70 8.75 -8.91 -4.10
N ARG A 71 10.06 -9.18 -4.13
CA ARG A 71 10.85 -9.30 -2.92
C ARG A 71 10.96 -7.94 -2.26
N ARG A 72 11.33 -7.94 -0.99
CA ARG A 72 11.46 -6.73 -0.19
C ARG A 72 12.32 -5.66 -0.86
N GLU A 73 13.49 -6.05 -1.37
CA GLU A 73 14.42 -5.11 -2.03
C GLU A 73 13.76 -4.42 -3.21
N LYS A 74 12.99 -5.16 -3.99
CA LYS A 74 12.32 -4.61 -5.16
C LYS A 74 11.17 -3.70 -4.78
N LYS A 75 10.44 -4.01 -3.72
CA LYS A 75 9.41 -3.12 -3.19
C LYS A 75 10.03 -1.81 -2.71
N LEU A 76 11.16 -1.89 -2.01
CA LEU A 76 11.88 -0.70 -1.56
C LEU A 76 12.38 0.15 -2.72
N LEU A 77 12.89 -0.47 -3.78
CA LEU A 77 13.29 0.27 -4.98
C LEU A 77 12.12 1.00 -5.61
N LEU A 78 10.97 0.34 -5.68
CA LEU A 78 9.75 0.96 -6.21
C LEU A 78 9.32 2.15 -5.37
N ILE A 79 9.27 2.00 -4.06
CA ILE A 79 8.88 3.06 -3.13
C ILE A 79 9.88 4.22 -3.20
N ASN A 80 11.17 3.91 -3.27
CA ASN A 80 12.23 4.92 -3.25
C ASN A 80 12.20 5.87 -4.43
N LYS A 81 11.58 5.50 -5.54
CA LYS A 81 11.45 6.39 -6.70
C LYS A 81 10.68 7.66 -6.37
N THR A 82 9.71 7.58 -5.47
CA THR A 82 8.86 8.71 -5.11
C THR A 82 8.93 9.05 -3.63
N ASN A 83 9.38 8.14 -2.79
CA ASN A 83 9.36 8.31 -1.34
C ASN A 83 10.57 7.64 -0.69
N PRO A 84 11.79 8.13 -0.94
CA PRO A 84 13.01 7.46 -0.47
C PRO A 84 13.15 7.39 1.05
N GLU A 85 12.48 8.28 1.78
CA GLU A 85 12.53 8.29 3.25
C GLU A 85 11.39 7.51 3.90
N LEU A 86 10.53 6.89 3.11
CA LEU A 86 9.36 6.15 3.58
C LEU A 86 8.51 6.96 4.55
N LYS A 87 8.29 8.23 4.23
CA LYS A 87 7.43 9.10 5.00
C LYS A 87 5.97 8.73 4.73
N GLU A 88 5.14 8.90 5.75
CA GLU A 88 3.72 8.67 5.59
C GLU A 88 3.12 9.63 4.56
N ILE A 89 2.44 9.08 3.56
CA ILE A 89 1.70 9.88 2.58
C ILE A 89 0.34 10.21 3.17
N ILE A 90 0.03 11.51 3.26
CA ILE A 90 -1.24 11.97 3.79
C ILE A 90 -2.20 12.19 2.62
N ILE A 91 -3.39 11.62 2.73
CA ILE A 91 -4.44 11.74 1.72
C ILE A 91 -5.60 12.49 2.33
N ASP A 92 -6.04 13.51 1.62
CA ASP A 92 -7.18 14.33 2.05
C ASP A 92 -8.49 13.83 1.44
#